data_0345922786e4f3dd6b5b5670a64c7968
#
_entry.id   0345922786e4f3dd6b5b5670a64c7968
#
_cell.length_a   1.000
_cell.length_b   1.000
_cell.length_c   1.000
_cell.angle_alpha   90.00
_cell.angle_beta   90.00
_cell.angle_gamma   90.00
#
_symmetry.space_group_name_H-M   'P 1'
#
loop_
_entity.id
_entity.type
_entity.pdbx_description
1 polymer ?
#
loop_
_entity_poly.entity_id
_entity_poly.type
_entity_poly.pdbx_seq_one_letter_code
_entity_poly.pdbx_strand_id
1 'polypeptide(L)'
;KQSYQWFLDEGLKEVFKDVSGITDYQNNLVLDFIDYSIDVDHPNYSIVECKSRDATFSAALRVTARLLNRATGEIKESNVFMGDFPLMTPSGTFIINGAERVIVSQLVRSPGVYYKMDHDKTGKELYSATVIPNRGAWLEYETDINDVFYVRIDKNRKLPVTAFIRSLGLGTDAEILDFFGDDERMKATIEKDQTSSVEEGLIEVYRKLRPSEPPTVDSSQQHINNLFFDPGRYDMSRVGRYKYNKKLGIADRLEGQVIAEPISNPRTGEVMAFRDEKITKEKALEIENAGVQIAYVKAPDEKIVKVISNGMVDIKAYVDFDAEAECGIRENVRFDVLCEILDAAQNEEELKEMLTDRADELTPNHITKDDIFATINYLNCVAHGVGRTD
;
A
#
# COMPACT_ATOMS: atom_id res chain seq x y z
N LYS A 1 25.84 -4.88 -16.72
CA LYS A 1 25.42 -4.89 -18.13
C LYS A 1 24.08 -5.60 -18.29
N GLN A 2 23.91 -6.82 -17.78
CA GLN A 2 22.64 -7.56 -17.88
C GLN A 2 21.46 -6.77 -17.29
N SER A 3 21.61 -6.13 -16.15
CA SER A 3 20.59 -5.29 -15.54
C SER A 3 20.20 -4.07 -16.39
N TYR A 4 21.18 -3.47 -17.09
CA TYR A 4 20.91 -2.37 -18.01
C TYR A 4 20.20 -2.85 -19.27
N GLN A 5 20.59 -4.01 -19.80
CA GLN A 5 19.90 -4.62 -20.94
C GLN A 5 18.44 -4.97 -20.59
N TRP A 6 18.23 -5.61 -19.45
CA TRP A 6 16.87 -5.87 -18.95
C TRP A 6 16.05 -4.57 -18.81
N PHE A 7 16.69 -3.51 -18.32
CA PHE A 7 16.01 -2.21 -18.20
C PHE A 7 15.58 -1.64 -19.56
N LEU A 8 16.44 -1.77 -20.58
CA LEU A 8 16.09 -1.35 -21.95
C LEU A 8 14.99 -2.23 -22.56
N ASP A 9 15.01 -3.53 -22.33
CA ASP A 9 14.11 -4.49 -22.99
C ASP A 9 12.74 -4.59 -22.28
N GLU A 10 12.72 -4.54 -20.94
CA GLU A 10 11.53 -4.76 -20.12
C GLU A 10 11.21 -3.62 -19.14
N GLY A 11 12.22 -3.10 -18.43
CA GLY A 11 11.98 -2.11 -17.38
C GLY A 11 11.36 -0.81 -17.90
N LEU A 12 11.71 -0.36 -19.10
CA LEU A 12 11.09 0.81 -19.72
C LEU A 12 9.62 0.54 -20.13
N LYS A 13 9.29 -0.70 -20.52
CA LYS A 13 7.89 -1.07 -20.81
C LYS A 13 7.03 -0.95 -19.55
N GLU A 14 7.53 -1.45 -18.43
CA GLU A 14 6.85 -1.33 -17.14
C GLU A 14 6.60 0.13 -16.79
N VAL A 15 7.62 1.00 -16.92
CA VAL A 15 7.49 2.43 -16.64
C VAL A 15 6.45 3.09 -17.55
N PHE A 16 6.48 2.84 -18.85
CA PHE A 16 5.49 3.42 -19.77
C PHE A 16 4.08 2.87 -19.54
N LYS A 17 3.94 1.61 -19.16
CA LYS A 17 2.65 1.03 -18.76
C LYS A 17 2.10 1.72 -17.49
N ASP A 18 2.95 1.94 -16.49
CA ASP A 18 2.57 2.59 -15.23
C ASP A 18 2.12 4.04 -15.40
N VAL A 19 2.70 4.78 -16.36
CA VAL A 19 2.32 6.17 -16.63
C VAL A 19 1.25 6.31 -17.70
N SER A 20 0.85 5.25 -18.39
CA SER A 20 -0.25 5.24 -19.36
C SER A 20 -1.60 5.40 -18.68
N GLY A 21 -2.63 5.77 -19.47
CA GLY A 21 -3.98 6.01 -18.96
C GLY A 21 -4.17 7.41 -18.38
N ILE A 22 -3.38 8.38 -18.81
CA ILE A 22 -3.55 9.78 -18.40
C ILE A 22 -4.84 10.33 -19.02
N THR A 23 -5.78 10.73 -18.15
CA THR A 23 -7.09 11.25 -18.58
C THR A 23 -7.21 12.74 -18.33
N ASP A 24 -8.03 13.41 -19.11
CA ASP A 24 -8.48 14.77 -18.83
C ASP A 24 -9.51 14.78 -17.67
N TYR A 25 -9.85 15.97 -17.18
CA TYR A 25 -10.80 16.15 -16.06
C TYR A 25 -12.19 15.54 -16.34
N GLN A 26 -12.60 15.49 -17.59
CA GLN A 26 -13.90 14.96 -18.01
C GLN A 26 -13.85 13.47 -18.40
N ASN A 27 -12.68 12.83 -18.33
CA ASN A 27 -12.44 11.44 -18.79
C ASN A 27 -12.78 11.19 -20.27
N ASN A 28 -12.79 12.25 -21.10
CA ASN A 28 -13.06 12.15 -22.53
C ASN A 28 -11.83 11.83 -23.36
N LEU A 29 -10.67 12.30 -22.92
CA LEU A 29 -9.39 12.06 -23.58
C LEU A 29 -8.54 11.11 -22.73
N VAL A 30 -7.95 10.11 -23.39
CA VAL A 30 -7.01 9.17 -22.76
C VAL A 30 -5.71 9.17 -23.55
N LEU A 31 -4.60 9.43 -22.85
CA LEU A 31 -3.26 9.37 -23.43
C LEU A 31 -2.54 8.12 -22.91
N ASP A 32 -2.15 7.26 -23.84
CA ASP A 32 -1.40 6.03 -23.56
C ASP A 32 -0.05 6.04 -24.27
N PHE A 33 0.95 5.41 -23.66
CA PHE A 33 2.25 5.14 -24.24
C PHE A 33 2.32 3.66 -24.61
N ILE A 34 2.34 3.37 -25.93
CA ILE A 34 2.14 2.01 -26.43
C ILE A 34 3.45 1.30 -26.65
N ASP A 35 4.43 2.00 -27.20
CA ASP A 35 5.72 1.45 -27.56
C ASP A 35 6.81 2.52 -27.45
N TYR A 36 8.07 2.11 -27.39
CA TYR A 36 9.21 3.01 -27.40
C TYR A 36 10.35 2.45 -28.22
N SER A 37 11.21 3.32 -28.66
CA SER A 37 12.46 2.98 -29.36
C SER A 37 13.61 3.86 -28.91
N ILE A 38 14.77 3.25 -28.72
CA ILE A 38 16.03 3.96 -28.47
C ILE A 38 16.98 3.55 -29.60
N ASP A 39 17.51 4.55 -30.32
CA ASP A 39 18.43 4.32 -31.44
C ASP A 39 19.87 4.11 -30.90
N VAL A 40 20.09 2.96 -30.29
CA VAL A 40 21.39 2.59 -29.67
C VAL A 40 22.52 2.49 -30.69
N ASP A 41 22.21 2.22 -31.95
CA ASP A 41 23.21 2.08 -33.02
C ASP A 41 23.70 3.43 -33.56
N HIS A 42 22.94 4.49 -33.35
CA HIS A 42 23.27 5.85 -33.80
C HIS A 42 23.26 6.83 -32.61
N PRO A 43 24.23 6.73 -31.68
CA PRO A 43 24.33 7.70 -30.59
C PRO A 43 24.64 9.11 -31.12
N ASN A 44 24.21 10.12 -30.37
CA ASN A 44 24.40 11.52 -30.76
C ASN A 44 25.87 11.89 -31.01
N TYR A 45 26.78 11.33 -30.20
CA TYR A 45 28.24 11.45 -30.31
C TYR A 45 28.92 10.13 -29.98
N SER A 46 30.12 9.92 -30.54
CA SER A 46 30.96 8.81 -30.10
C SER A 46 31.48 9.01 -28.68
N ILE A 47 31.91 7.93 -28.05
CA ILE A 47 32.50 7.97 -26.68
C ILE A 47 33.65 8.96 -26.54
N VAL A 48 34.52 9.02 -27.57
CA VAL A 48 35.69 9.92 -27.57
C VAL A 48 35.24 11.37 -27.71
N GLU A 49 34.30 11.65 -28.58
CA GLU A 49 33.72 12.98 -28.77
C GLU A 49 33.01 13.47 -27.51
N CYS A 50 32.27 12.60 -26.83
CA CYS A 50 31.58 12.96 -25.57
C CYS A 50 32.61 13.45 -24.53
N LYS A 51 33.74 12.73 -24.39
CA LYS A 51 34.79 13.11 -23.45
C LYS A 51 35.51 14.42 -23.83
N SER A 52 35.68 14.70 -25.13
CA SER A 52 36.35 15.91 -25.61
C SER A 52 35.44 17.14 -25.65
N ARG A 53 34.13 16.96 -25.72
CA ARG A 53 33.14 18.04 -25.84
C ARG A 53 32.33 18.27 -24.57
N ASP A 54 32.67 17.60 -23.46
CA ASP A 54 31.91 17.62 -22.23
C ASP A 54 30.43 17.23 -22.44
N ALA A 55 30.16 16.28 -23.37
CA ALA A 55 28.84 15.84 -23.74
C ALA A 55 28.47 14.50 -23.06
N THR A 56 27.19 14.17 -23.09
CA THR A 56 26.65 12.89 -22.58
C THR A 56 26.58 11.86 -23.71
N PHE A 57 27.05 10.65 -23.46
CA PHE A 57 26.90 9.53 -24.37
C PHE A 57 25.44 9.04 -24.31
N SER A 58 24.63 9.39 -25.31
CA SER A 58 23.19 9.19 -25.31
C SER A 58 22.64 8.94 -26.70
N ALA A 59 21.45 8.39 -26.76
CA ALA A 59 20.67 8.23 -27.97
C ALA A 59 19.22 8.73 -27.79
N ALA A 60 18.57 9.06 -28.88
CA ALA A 60 17.22 9.58 -28.87
C ALA A 60 16.21 8.49 -28.42
N LEU A 61 15.46 8.78 -27.35
CA LEU A 61 14.31 8.01 -26.91
C LEU A 61 13.06 8.57 -27.61
N ARG A 62 12.37 7.73 -28.35
CA ARG A 62 11.09 8.03 -28.99
C ARG A 62 10.02 7.11 -28.45
N VAL A 63 8.82 7.63 -28.29
CA VAL A 63 7.68 6.91 -27.73
C VAL A 63 6.47 7.05 -28.65
N THR A 64 5.80 5.95 -28.94
CA THR A 64 4.53 5.96 -29.65
C THR A 64 3.41 6.29 -28.66
N ALA A 65 2.95 7.52 -28.72
CA ALA A 65 1.83 8.02 -27.93
C ALA A 65 0.51 7.85 -28.67
N ARG A 66 -0.50 7.31 -28.00
CA ARG A 66 -1.87 7.18 -28.50
C ARG A 66 -2.79 8.09 -27.72
N LEU A 67 -3.52 8.93 -28.41
CA LEU A 67 -4.60 9.74 -27.85
C LEU A 67 -5.94 9.17 -28.31
N LEU A 68 -6.74 8.70 -27.36
CA LEU A 68 -8.11 8.23 -27.58
C LEU A 68 -9.10 9.32 -27.14
N ASN A 69 -9.98 9.73 -28.05
CA ASN A 69 -11.14 10.54 -27.71
C ASN A 69 -12.36 9.62 -27.53
N ARG A 70 -12.79 9.40 -26.29
CA ARG A 70 -13.93 8.52 -25.97
C ARG A 70 -15.27 9.03 -26.49
N ALA A 71 -15.43 10.35 -26.61
CA ALA A 71 -16.67 10.97 -27.09
C ALA A 71 -16.89 10.75 -28.59
N THR A 72 -15.81 10.79 -29.38
CA THR A 72 -15.88 10.62 -30.85
C THR A 72 -15.41 9.25 -31.34
N GLY A 73 -14.75 8.46 -30.48
CA GLY A 73 -14.09 7.22 -30.85
C GLY A 73 -12.82 7.41 -31.71
N GLU A 74 -12.35 8.64 -31.87
CA GLU A 74 -11.17 8.95 -32.67
C GLU A 74 -9.89 8.54 -31.94
N ILE A 75 -8.99 7.85 -32.64
CA ILE A 75 -7.67 7.44 -32.15
C ILE A 75 -6.61 8.16 -33.00
N LYS A 76 -5.69 8.85 -32.31
CA LYS A 76 -4.50 9.44 -32.93
C LYS A 76 -3.25 8.84 -32.34
N GLU A 77 -2.37 8.36 -33.21
CA GLU A 77 -1.05 7.85 -32.82
C GLU A 77 0.05 8.73 -33.42
N SER A 78 1.07 9.00 -32.62
CA SER A 78 2.22 9.77 -33.05
C SER A 78 3.48 9.29 -32.36
N ASN A 79 4.59 9.29 -33.08
CA ASN A 79 5.91 9.01 -32.53
C ASN A 79 6.52 10.31 -32.01
N VAL A 80 6.67 10.42 -30.70
CA VAL A 80 7.09 11.63 -30.01
C VAL A 80 8.52 11.45 -29.49
N PHE A 81 9.37 12.44 -29.73
CA PHE A 81 10.69 12.51 -29.11
C PHE A 81 10.53 12.90 -27.62
N MET A 82 10.97 12.01 -26.73
CA MET A 82 10.89 12.23 -25.28
C MET A 82 12.16 12.85 -24.69
N GLY A 83 13.28 12.67 -25.35
CA GLY A 83 14.58 13.19 -24.90
C GLY A 83 15.73 12.26 -25.26
N ASP A 84 16.94 12.66 -24.86
CA ASP A 84 18.12 11.84 -25.03
C ASP A 84 18.34 10.95 -23.83
N PHE A 85 18.45 9.64 -24.04
CA PHE A 85 18.64 8.66 -23.00
C PHE A 85 20.11 8.22 -22.93
N PRO A 86 20.75 8.25 -21.71
CA PRO A 86 22.14 7.86 -21.55
C PRO A 86 22.39 6.40 -21.87
N LEU A 87 23.41 6.13 -22.68
CA LEU A 87 23.82 4.77 -23.06
C LEU A 87 24.98 4.28 -22.20
N MET A 88 24.95 2.98 -21.90
CA MET A 88 26.06 2.31 -21.22
C MET A 88 27.18 2.02 -22.21
N THR A 89 28.42 2.34 -21.84
CA THR A 89 29.61 2.00 -22.61
C THR A 89 29.90 0.49 -22.58
N PRO A 90 30.73 -0.03 -23.47
CA PRO A 90 31.15 -1.44 -23.43
C PRO A 90 31.82 -1.86 -22.13
N SER A 91 32.44 -0.91 -21.39
CA SER A 91 33.06 -1.15 -20.08
C SER A 91 32.06 -1.16 -18.93
N GLY A 92 30.79 -0.84 -19.17
CA GLY A 92 29.73 -0.81 -18.12
C GLY A 92 29.65 0.53 -17.38
N THR A 93 30.17 1.58 -17.96
CA THR A 93 30.16 2.96 -17.44
C THR A 93 29.18 3.82 -18.23
N PHE A 94 28.92 5.02 -17.74
CA PHE A 94 28.17 6.08 -18.43
C PHE A 94 29.06 7.30 -18.58
N ILE A 95 28.92 8.02 -19.69
CA ILE A 95 29.61 9.31 -19.87
C ILE A 95 28.56 10.41 -19.74
N ILE A 96 28.67 11.19 -18.69
CA ILE A 96 27.74 12.28 -18.39
C ILE A 96 28.56 13.58 -18.35
N ASN A 97 28.22 14.51 -19.24
CA ASN A 97 28.95 15.77 -19.37
C ASN A 97 30.48 15.56 -19.45
N GLY A 98 30.91 14.63 -20.31
CA GLY A 98 32.30 14.30 -20.52
C GLY A 98 32.98 13.42 -19.46
N ALA A 99 32.38 13.29 -18.27
CA ALA A 99 32.91 12.50 -17.17
C ALA A 99 32.38 11.05 -17.21
N GLU A 100 33.32 10.10 -17.13
CA GLU A 100 32.98 8.69 -17.02
C GLU A 100 32.51 8.34 -15.60
N ARG A 101 31.32 7.79 -15.48
CA ARG A 101 30.64 7.51 -14.21
C ARG A 101 30.11 6.09 -14.18
N VAL A 102 29.89 5.57 -12.98
CA VAL A 102 29.22 4.30 -12.75
C VAL A 102 28.02 4.50 -11.86
N ILE A 103 26.99 3.67 -12.06
CA ILE A 103 25.87 3.58 -11.13
C ILE A 103 26.28 2.70 -9.97
N VAL A 104 26.28 3.25 -8.76
CA VAL A 104 26.55 2.53 -7.52
C VAL A 104 25.24 1.99 -6.97
N SER A 105 25.21 0.68 -6.72
CA SER A 105 24.05 0.05 -6.08
C SER A 105 23.87 0.62 -4.67
N GLN A 106 22.63 0.98 -4.34
CA GLN A 106 22.26 1.48 -3.03
C GLN A 106 21.33 0.50 -2.34
N LEU A 107 21.59 0.22 -1.07
CA LEU A 107 20.67 -0.53 -0.23
C LEU A 107 19.63 0.43 0.32
N VAL A 108 18.38 0.16 0.01
CA VAL A 108 17.23 0.89 0.55
C VAL A 108 16.39 -0.05 1.41
N ARG A 109 15.67 0.51 2.37
CA ARG A 109 14.72 -0.27 3.15
C ARG A 109 13.59 -0.75 2.25
N SER A 110 13.29 -2.04 2.30
CA SER A 110 12.23 -2.63 1.49
C SER A 110 10.87 -2.00 1.82
N PRO A 111 9.97 -1.82 0.84
CA PRO A 111 8.58 -1.48 1.14
C PRO A 111 7.96 -2.44 2.15
N GLY A 112 7.12 -1.92 3.03
CA GLY A 112 6.49 -2.70 4.10
C GLY A 112 6.09 -1.84 5.29
N VAL A 113 5.61 -2.49 6.35
CA VAL A 113 5.33 -1.87 7.64
C VAL A 113 6.32 -2.38 8.69
N TYR A 114 6.83 -1.46 9.50
CA TYR A 114 7.88 -1.73 10.50
C TYR A 114 7.46 -1.17 11.84
N TYR A 115 7.56 -2.00 12.88
CA TYR A 115 7.21 -1.65 14.24
C TYR A 115 8.44 -1.61 15.12
N LYS A 116 8.56 -0.55 15.91
CA LYS A 116 9.65 -0.37 16.87
C LYS A 116 9.11 -0.09 18.26
N MET A 117 9.88 -0.47 19.26
CA MET A 117 9.73 -0.07 20.65
C MET A 117 11.03 0.62 21.07
N ASP A 118 10.91 1.85 21.55
CA ASP A 118 12.00 2.66 22.09
C ASP A 118 11.66 3.04 23.54
N HIS A 119 12.65 3.50 24.31
CA HIS A 119 12.44 3.98 25.67
C HIS A 119 12.71 5.48 25.72
N ASP A 120 11.87 6.21 26.42
CA ASP A 120 12.15 7.61 26.71
C ASP A 120 13.25 7.75 27.80
N LYS A 121 13.57 8.99 28.15
CA LYS A 121 14.56 9.30 29.20
C LYS A 121 14.13 8.83 30.59
N THR A 122 12.85 8.54 30.80
CA THR A 122 12.27 8.07 32.07
C THR A 122 12.15 6.54 32.11
N GLY A 123 12.47 5.84 31.00
CA GLY A 123 12.34 4.41 30.87
C GLY A 123 10.96 3.95 30.44
N LYS A 124 10.05 4.86 30.08
CA LYS A 124 8.72 4.51 29.55
C LYS A 124 8.87 3.98 28.12
N GLU A 125 8.20 2.89 27.82
CA GLU A 125 8.13 2.31 26.48
C GLU A 125 7.30 3.20 25.53
N LEU A 126 7.89 3.52 24.38
CA LEU A 126 7.26 4.26 23.30
C LEU A 126 7.23 3.37 22.06
N TYR A 127 6.08 3.31 21.43
CA TYR A 127 5.86 2.47 20.27
C TYR A 127 5.72 3.31 19.02
N SER A 128 6.30 2.83 17.93
CA SER A 128 6.21 3.49 16.62
C SER A 128 6.01 2.47 15.51
N ALA A 129 5.36 2.93 14.44
CA ALA A 129 5.23 2.15 13.21
C ALA A 129 5.54 3.05 12.02
N THR A 130 6.26 2.51 11.05
CA THR A 130 6.59 3.22 9.80
C THR A 130 6.12 2.40 8.62
N VAL A 131 5.27 3.00 7.82
CA VAL A 131 4.76 2.47 6.55
C VAL A 131 5.60 3.05 5.42
N ILE A 132 6.30 2.19 4.70
CA ILE A 132 7.16 2.57 3.58
C ILE A 132 6.58 1.97 2.29
N PRO A 133 6.02 2.78 1.38
CA PRO A 133 5.65 2.33 0.05
C PRO A 133 6.87 2.24 -0.87
N ASN A 134 6.72 1.59 -2.01
CA ASN A 134 7.68 1.68 -3.11
C ASN A 134 7.63 3.07 -3.77
N ARG A 135 6.40 3.58 -3.98
CA ARG A 135 6.11 4.93 -4.46
C ARG A 135 4.91 5.49 -3.70
N GLY A 136 5.01 6.70 -3.17
CA GLY A 136 3.93 7.36 -2.45
C GLY A 136 4.35 7.96 -1.11
N ALA A 137 3.39 8.48 -0.37
CA ALA A 137 3.59 9.11 0.92
C ALA A 137 3.86 8.09 2.03
N TRP A 138 4.84 8.37 2.88
CA TRP A 138 5.10 7.57 4.07
C TRP A 138 4.07 7.89 5.15
N LEU A 139 3.72 6.88 5.94
CA LEU A 139 2.98 7.04 7.18
C LEU A 139 3.86 6.64 8.35
N GLU A 140 4.01 7.54 9.31
CA GLU A 140 4.77 7.30 10.53
C GLU A 140 3.83 7.48 11.72
N TYR A 141 3.63 6.43 12.48
CA TYR A 141 2.83 6.43 13.71
C TYR A 141 3.75 6.42 14.91
N GLU A 142 3.41 7.20 15.94
CA GLU A 142 4.18 7.26 17.18
C GLU A 142 3.27 7.41 18.40
N THR A 143 3.61 6.80 19.52
CA THR A 143 3.03 7.13 20.83
C THR A 143 3.90 8.15 21.54
N ASP A 144 3.28 9.05 22.30
CA ASP A 144 4.01 9.98 23.17
C ASP A 144 4.02 9.51 24.64
N ILE A 145 4.67 10.30 25.51
CA ILE A 145 4.76 10.01 26.94
C ILE A 145 3.40 10.04 27.66
N ASN A 146 2.36 10.62 27.06
CA ASN A 146 1.00 10.68 27.58
C ASN A 146 0.09 9.60 26.97
N ASP A 147 0.66 8.60 26.33
CA ASP A 147 -0.06 7.52 25.62
C ASP A 147 -0.96 7.98 24.46
N VAL A 148 -0.70 9.16 23.92
CA VAL A 148 -1.42 9.70 22.75
C VAL A 148 -0.80 9.15 21.47
N PHE A 149 -1.61 8.61 20.58
CA PHE A 149 -1.21 8.21 19.25
C PHE A 149 -1.18 9.39 18.28
N TYR A 150 -0.06 9.55 17.61
CA TYR A 150 0.11 10.54 16.54
C TYR A 150 0.43 9.86 15.21
N VAL A 151 0.06 10.52 14.13
CA VAL A 151 0.47 10.16 12.77
C VAL A 151 1.16 11.34 12.09
N ARG A 152 2.21 11.04 11.33
CA ARG A 152 2.86 11.93 10.39
C ARG A 152 2.65 11.41 8.98
N ILE A 153 2.23 12.27 8.09
CA ILE A 153 2.05 11.97 6.69
C ILE A 153 3.17 12.69 5.93
N ASP A 154 4.05 11.92 5.31
CA ASP A 154 5.12 12.41 4.42
C ASP A 154 5.97 13.56 5.01
N LYS A 155 6.55 13.34 6.20
CA LYS A 155 7.40 14.31 6.94
C LYS A 155 6.69 15.59 7.42
N ASN A 156 5.40 15.71 7.26
CA ASN A 156 4.62 16.83 7.76
C ASN A 156 4.52 16.83 9.29
N ARG A 157 3.92 17.88 9.86
CA ARG A 157 3.70 17.95 11.30
C ARG A 157 2.75 16.87 11.76
N LYS A 158 3.03 16.28 12.92
CA LYS A 158 2.18 15.25 13.51
C LYS A 158 0.80 15.78 13.87
N LEU A 159 -0.20 14.91 13.77
CA LEU A 159 -1.56 15.13 14.20
C LEU A 159 -2.05 13.91 15.00
N PRO A 160 -3.05 14.06 15.88
CA PRO A 160 -3.66 12.92 16.55
C PRO A 160 -4.17 11.91 15.52
N VAL A 161 -3.91 10.63 15.76
CA VAL A 161 -4.30 9.59 14.79
C VAL A 161 -5.82 9.54 14.58
N THR A 162 -6.60 9.94 15.58
CA THR A 162 -8.06 9.99 15.50
C THR A 162 -8.56 10.97 14.44
N ALA A 163 -7.92 12.14 14.27
CA ALA A 163 -8.26 13.05 13.18
C ALA A 163 -8.05 12.39 11.79
N PHE A 164 -6.98 11.59 11.64
CA PHE A 164 -6.75 10.81 10.43
C PHE A 164 -7.77 9.68 10.27
N ILE A 165 -8.09 8.96 11.33
CA ILE A 165 -9.14 7.90 11.33
C ILE A 165 -10.48 8.49 10.91
N ARG A 166 -10.88 9.66 11.43
CA ARG A 166 -12.11 10.36 11.05
C ARG A 166 -12.12 10.70 9.57
N SER A 167 -11.00 11.20 9.05
CA SER A 167 -10.88 11.50 7.61
C SER A 167 -11.05 10.29 6.69
N LEU A 168 -10.92 9.08 7.23
CA LEU A 168 -11.11 7.81 6.51
C LEU A 168 -12.52 7.23 6.65
N GLY A 169 -13.40 7.87 7.47
CA GLY A 169 -14.82 7.53 7.54
C GLY A 169 -15.37 7.17 8.90
N LEU A 170 -14.54 6.98 9.95
CA LEU A 170 -15.01 6.78 11.33
C LEU A 170 -15.12 8.15 12.01
N GLY A 171 -16.30 8.78 11.96
CA GLY A 171 -16.47 10.18 12.31
C GLY A 171 -16.58 10.47 13.81
N THR A 172 -17.31 9.67 14.55
CA THR A 172 -17.61 9.91 15.97
C THR A 172 -16.65 9.16 16.91
N ASP A 173 -16.54 9.63 18.14
CA ASP A 173 -15.75 8.97 19.19
C ASP A 173 -16.27 7.56 19.46
N ALA A 174 -17.58 7.38 19.44
CA ALA A 174 -18.23 6.09 19.66
C ALA A 174 -17.86 5.09 18.54
N GLU A 175 -17.88 5.51 17.28
CA GLU A 175 -17.48 4.66 16.16
C GLU A 175 -16.00 4.26 16.25
N ILE A 176 -15.11 5.18 16.65
CA ILE A 176 -13.69 4.89 16.82
C ILE A 176 -13.47 3.87 17.93
N LEU A 177 -14.11 4.05 19.10
CA LEU A 177 -13.98 3.14 20.24
C LEU A 177 -14.64 1.79 19.98
N ASP A 178 -15.77 1.77 19.26
CA ASP A 178 -16.40 0.51 18.85
C ASP A 178 -15.50 -0.27 17.88
N PHE A 179 -14.88 0.42 16.92
CA PHE A 179 -14.03 -0.20 15.91
C PHE A 179 -12.69 -0.70 16.51
N PHE A 180 -11.96 0.15 17.25
CA PHE A 180 -10.61 -0.18 17.78
C PHE A 180 -10.64 -0.87 19.15
N GLY A 181 -11.75 -0.84 19.85
CA GLY A 181 -11.89 -1.29 21.23
C GLY A 181 -11.72 -0.16 22.25
N ASP A 182 -12.18 -0.41 23.46
CA ASP A 182 -12.15 0.53 24.59
C ASP A 182 -10.75 0.59 25.22
N ASP A 183 -9.80 1.16 24.50
CA ASP A 183 -8.39 1.27 24.90
C ASP A 183 -8.07 2.65 25.48
N GLU A 184 -7.26 2.68 26.55
CA GLU A 184 -6.89 3.91 27.24
C GLU A 184 -6.09 4.87 26.36
N ARG A 185 -5.22 4.35 25.45
CA ARG A 185 -4.45 5.17 24.50
C ARG A 185 -5.35 5.81 23.45
N MET A 186 -6.34 5.06 22.99
CA MET A 186 -7.31 5.60 22.04
C MET A 186 -8.17 6.68 22.68
N LYS A 187 -8.60 6.50 23.93
CA LYS A 187 -9.31 7.54 24.70
C LYS A 187 -8.45 8.80 24.91
N ALA A 188 -7.20 8.62 25.33
CA ALA A 188 -6.28 9.75 25.51
C ALA A 188 -6.03 10.51 24.19
N THR A 189 -6.04 9.80 23.07
CA THR A 189 -5.91 10.39 21.73
C THR A 189 -7.16 11.18 21.34
N ILE A 190 -8.34 10.64 21.62
CA ILE A 190 -9.63 11.33 21.40
C ILE A 190 -9.70 12.63 22.22
N GLU A 191 -9.30 12.58 23.48
CA GLU A 191 -9.27 13.80 24.35
C GLU A 191 -8.33 14.88 23.81
N LYS A 192 -7.27 14.48 23.11
CA LYS A 192 -6.31 15.40 22.49
C LYS A 192 -6.76 15.93 21.15
N ASP A 193 -7.64 15.21 20.47
CA ASP A 193 -8.17 15.56 19.15
C ASP A 193 -9.22 16.70 19.30
N GLN A 194 -9.15 17.66 18.40
CA GLN A 194 -10.10 18.78 18.35
C GLN A 194 -11.21 18.57 17.30
N THR A 195 -11.16 17.45 16.58
CA THR A 195 -12.14 17.10 15.55
C THR A 195 -13.20 16.16 16.11
N SER A 196 -14.41 16.21 15.58
CA SER A 196 -15.56 15.42 16.05
C SER A 196 -16.37 14.77 14.94
N SER A 197 -16.02 15.02 13.68
CA SER A 197 -16.71 14.48 12.50
C SER A 197 -15.73 14.12 11.38
N VAL A 198 -16.25 13.44 10.35
CA VAL A 198 -15.47 13.11 9.13
C VAL A 198 -14.99 14.37 8.43
N GLU A 199 -15.86 15.36 8.29
CA GLU A 199 -15.58 16.62 7.61
C GLU A 199 -14.47 17.41 8.33
N GLU A 200 -14.55 17.49 9.65
CA GLU A 200 -13.53 18.16 10.47
C GLU A 200 -12.19 17.43 10.40
N GLY A 201 -12.21 16.09 10.42
CA GLY A 201 -11.03 15.26 10.22
C GLY A 201 -10.36 15.48 8.87
N LEU A 202 -11.13 15.52 7.80
CA LEU A 202 -10.66 15.83 6.43
C LEU A 202 -9.99 17.21 6.36
N ILE A 203 -10.65 18.22 6.90
CA ILE A 203 -10.14 19.60 6.91
C ILE A 203 -8.84 19.70 7.72
N GLU A 204 -8.78 19.08 8.90
CA GLU A 204 -7.58 19.11 9.74
C GLU A 204 -6.38 18.41 9.08
N VAL A 205 -6.59 17.24 8.47
CA VAL A 205 -5.54 16.55 7.72
C VAL A 205 -5.06 17.40 6.55
N TYR A 206 -5.98 17.98 5.76
CA TYR A 206 -5.63 18.84 4.64
C TYR A 206 -4.82 20.08 5.08
N ARG A 207 -5.23 20.73 6.16
CA ARG A 207 -4.53 21.89 6.73
C ARG A 207 -3.10 21.55 7.17
N LYS A 208 -2.85 20.33 7.65
CA LYS A 208 -1.50 19.89 8.00
C LYS A 208 -0.65 19.61 6.76
N LEU A 209 -1.26 19.09 5.69
CA LEU A 209 -0.57 18.78 4.44
C LEU A 209 -0.32 20.02 3.58
N ARG A 210 -1.29 20.93 3.53
CA ARG A 210 -1.26 22.16 2.70
C ARG A 210 -1.67 23.40 3.49
N PRO A 211 -0.82 23.90 4.38
CA PRO A 211 -1.17 25.00 5.30
C PRO A 211 -1.45 26.34 4.60
N SER A 212 -1.02 26.50 3.35
CA SER A 212 -1.21 27.73 2.56
C SER A 212 -2.50 27.77 1.74
N GLU A 213 -3.23 26.67 1.66
CA GLU A 213 -4.46 26.58 0.85
C GLU A 213 -5.70 26.52 1.75
N PRO A 214 -6.79 27.23 1.39
CA PRO A 214 -8.04 27.14 2.15
C PRO A 214 -8.66 25.73 1.94
N PRO A 215 -8.95 24.99 3.05
CA PRO A 215 -9.51 23.65 2.93
C PRO A 215 -11.00 23.69 2.63
N THR A 216 -11.45 22.80 1.73
CA THR A 216 -12.85 22.42 1.57
C THR A 216 -12.98 20.91 1.78
N VAL A 217 -14.16 20.42 2.11
CA VAL A 217 -14.38 18.97 2.32
C VAL A 217 -14.04 18.18 1.06
N ASP A 218 -14.55 18.62 -0.10
CA ASP A 218 -14.34 17.94 -1.37
C ASP A 218 -12.87 17.92 -1.79
N SER A 219 -12.17 19.07 -1.70
CA SER A 219 -10.73 19.12 -2.04
C SER A 219 -9.89 18.28 -1.09
N SER A 220 -10.26 18.22 0.19
CA SER A 220 -9.59 17.42 1.21
C SER A 220 -9.79 15.93 0.94
N GLN A 221 -11.00 15.49 0.65
CA GLN A 221 -11.32 14.10 0.29
C GLN A 221 -10.56 13.66 -0.96
N GLN A 222 -10.60 14.50 -2.00
CA GLN A 222 -9.89 14.22 -3.25
C GLN A 222 -8.37 14.13 -3.02
N HIS A 223 -7.83 15.02 -2.17
CA HIS A 223 -6.40 15.00 -1.87
C HIS A 223 -5.97 13.72 -1.14
N ILE A 224 -6.73 13.26 -0.15
CA ILE A 224 -6.47 12.00 0.56
C ILE A 224 -6.60 10.81 -0.37
N ASN A 225 -7.64 10.79 -1.21
CA ASN A 225 -7.82 9.72 -2.20
C ASN A 225 -6.63 9.65 -3.17
N ASN A 226 -6.18 10.78 -3.69
CA ASN A 226 -5.03 10.84 -4.58
C ASN A 226 -3.71 10.48 -3.88
N LEU A 227 -3.60 10.72 -2.58
CA LEU A 227 -2.38 10.49 -1.82
C LEU A 227 -2.16 9.01 -1.48
N PHE A 228 -3.25 8.27 -1.18
CA PHE A 228 -3.18 6.91 -0.66
C PHE A 228 -3.87 5.87 -1.55
N PHE A 229 -5.00 6.22 -2.18
CA PHE A 229 -5.90 5.26 -2.82
C PHE A 229 -5.88 5.33 -4.36
N ASP A 230 -5.02 6.14 -4.94
CA ASP A 230 -4.81 6.21 -6.38
C ASP A 230 -3.66 5.27 -6.78
N PRO A 231 -3.94 4.18 -7.53
CA PRO A 231 -2.91 3.23 -7.98
C PRO A 231 -1.79 3.88 -8.81
N GLY A 232 -2.10 4.97 -9.52
CA GLY A 232 -1.12 5.73 -10.30
C GLY A 232 -0.12 6.51 -9.45
N ARG A 233 -0.44 6.79 -8.18
CA ARG A 233 0.36 7.63 -7.28
C ARG A 233 0.93 6.88 -6.08
N TYR A 234 0.26 5.85 -5.62
CA TYR A 234 0.68 5.03 -4.49
C TYR A 234 0.88 3.58 -4.91
N ASP A 235 2.06 3.06 -4.73
CA ASP A 235 2.42 1.69 -5.04
C ASP A 235 3.24 1.08 -3.90
N MET A 236 2.78 -0.03 -3.38
CA MET A 236 3.49 -0.81 -2.35
C MET A 236 4.48 -1.79 -2.95
N SER A 237 4.42 -2.04 -4.25
CA SER A 237 5.00 -3.18 -4.93
C SER A 237 4.51 -4.54 -4.40
N ARG A 238 4.78 -5.63 -5.14
CA ARG A 238 4.42 -6.99 -4.70
C ARG A 238 5.11 -7.38 -3.40
N VAL A 239 6.38 -7.00 -3.23
CA VAL A 239 7.15 -7.28 -2.00
C VAL A 239 6.55 -6.55 -0.79
N GLY A 240 6.16 -5.29 -0.96
CA GLY A 240 5.50 -4.52 0.08
C GLY A 240 4.14 -5.11 0.45
N ARG A 241 3.30 -5.43 -0.55
CA ARG A 241 1.98 -6.06 -0.33
C ARG A 241 2.12 -7.39 0.41
N TYR A 242 3.04 -8.25 0.01
CA TYR A 242 3.31 -9.51 0.72
C TYR A 242 3.70 -9.28 2.19
N LYS A 243 4.62 -8.33 2.46
CA LYS A 243 5.04 -8.01 3.83
C LYS A 243 3.91 -7.44 4.68
N TYR A 244 3.07 -6.59 4.07
CA TYR A 244 1.88 -6.06 4.71
C TYR A 244 0.91 -7.16 5.10
N ASN A 245 0.54 -8.01 4.17
CA ASN A 245 -0.40 -9.09 4.40
C ASN A 245 0.12 -10.04 5.47
N LYS A 246 1.39 -10.41 5.41
CA LYS A 246 2.03 -11.25 6.42
C LYS A 246 2.04 -10.62 7.82
N LYS A 247 2.28 -9.30 7.92
CA LYS A 247 2.35 -8.62 9.22
C LYS A 247 0.97 -8.27 9.77
N LEU A 248 0.06 -7.80 8.93
CA LEU A 248 -1.27 -7.34 9.32
C LEU A 248 -2.34 -8.44 9.34
N GLY A 249 -2.03 -9.64 8.88
CA GLY A 249 -2.87 -10.82 9.06
C GLY A 249 -3.12 -11.11 10.54
N ILE A 250 -4.23 -11.77 10.81
CA ILE A 250 -4.63 -12.07 12.21
C ILE A 250 -3.84 -13.22 12.81
N ALA A 251 -3.34 -14.15 11.99
CA ALA A 251 -2.74 -15.40 12.41
C ALA A 251 -1.54 -15.23 13.36
N ASP A 252 -0.57 -14.38 13.00
CA ASP A 252 0.62 -14.12 13.82
C ASP A 252 0.29 -13.51 15.19
N ARG A 253 -0.86 -12.82 15.31
CA ARG A 253 -1.33 -12.23 16.56
C ARG A 253 -2.23 -13.16 17.37
N LEU A 254 -2.76 -14.22 16.77
CA LEU A 254 -3.53 -15.26 17.46
C LEU A 254 -2.64 -16.40 17.94
N GLU A 255 -1.54 -16.71 17.25
CA GLU A 255 -0.63 -17.80 17.61
C GLU A 255 -0.14 -17.67 19.05
N GLY A 256 -0.43 -18.71 19.86
CA GLY A 256 -0.03 -18.78 21.26
C GLY A 256 -0.87 -17.95 22.22
N GLN A 257 -1.84 -17.17 21.74
CA GLN A 257 -2.74 -16.38 22.57
C GLN A 257 -3.95 -17.19 23.03
N VAL A 258 -4.60 -16.70 24.09
CA VAL A 258 -5.85 -17.25 24.63
C VAL A 258 -7.01 -16.40 24.17
N ILE A 259 -8.02 -17.03 23.62
CA ILE A 259 -9.20 -16.34 23.06
C ILE A 259 -10.11 -15.85 24.18
N ALA A 260 -10.51 -14.58 24.13
CA ALA A 260 -11.42 -13.98 25.11
C ALA A 260 -12.91 -14.15 24.71
N GLU A 261 -13.20 -14.19 23.42
CA GLU A 261 -14.56 -14.39 22.88
C GLU A 261 -14.54 -15.44 21.77
N PRO A 262 -15.59 -16.27 21.62
CA PRO A 262 -15.64 -17.28 20.57
C PRO A 262 -15.46 -16.67 19.17
N ILE A 263 -14.72 -17.37 18.31
CA ILE A 263 -14.48 -16.99 16.92
C ILE A 263 -15.33 -17.89 16.04
N SER A 264 -16.09 -17.29 15.14
CA SER A 264 -16.91 -18.00 14.16
C SER A 264 -16.49 -17.69 12.74
N ASN A 265 -16.64 -18.66 11.84
CA ASN A 265 -16.44 -18.49 10.43
C ASN A 265 -17.49 -17.48 9.88
N PRO A 266 -17.07 -16.37 9.23
CA PRO A 266 -18.00 -15.34 8.79
C PRO A 266 -18.95 -15.78 7.67
N ARG A 267 -18.61 -16.83 6.91
CA ARG A 267 -19.47 -17.36 5.85
C ARG A 267 -20.44 -18.44 6.34
N THR A 268 -19.99 -19.34 7.20
CA THR A 268 -20.78 -20.51 7.63
C THR A 268 -21.45 -20.32 8.99
N GLY A 269 -20.94 -19.37 9.81
CA GLY A 269 -21.38 -19.21 11.21
C GLY A 269 -20.88 -20.29 12.16
N GLU A 270 -20.11 -21.26 11.69
CA GLU A 270 -19.56 -22.34 12.51
C GLU A 270 -18.50 -21.78 13.48
N VAL A 271 -18.55 -22.24 14.74
CA VAL A 271 -17.58 -21.82 15.75
C VAL A 271 -16.24 -22.52 15.48
N MET A 272 -15.21 -21.71 15.25
CA MET A 272 -13.85 -22.16 14.98
C MET A 272 -12.97 -22.23 16.24
N ALA A 273 -13.16 -21.33 17.18
CA ALA A 273 -12.45 -21.32 18.45
C ALA A 273 -13.37 -20.90 19.58
N PHE A 274 -13.18 -21.52 20.76
CA PHE A 274 -13.97 -21.26 21.95
C PHE A 274 -13.27 -20.30 22.89
N ARG A 275 -14.03 -19.69 23.78
CA ARG A 275 -13.50 -18.87 24.87
C ARG A 275 -12.50 -19.67 25.71
N ASP A 276 -11.42 -19.03 26.11
CA ASP A 276 -10.32 -19.60 26.90
C ASP A 276 -9.48 -20.68 26.16
N GLU A 277 -9.73 -20.89 24.87
CA GLU A 277 -8.91 -21.75 24.02
C GLU A 277 -7.58 -21.07 23.68
N LYS A 278 -6.48 -21.82 23.80
CA LYS A 278 -5.15 -21.37 23.34
C LYS A 278 -4.96 -21.79 21.89
N ILE A 279 -4.66 -20.83 21.04
CA ILE A 279 -4.59 -21.02 19.59
C ILE A 279 -3.22 -21.53 19.16
N THR A 280 -3.22 -22.64 18.40
CA THR A 280 -2.02 -23.13 17.70
C THR A 280 -1.79 -22.37 16.39
N LYS A 281 -0.60 -22.52 15.83
CA LYS A 281 -0.24 -21.87 14.56
C LYS A 281 -1.15 -22.30 13.40
N GLU A 282 -1.42 -23.60 13.29
CA GLU A 282 -2.28 -24.17 12.26
C GLU A 282 -3.70 -23.62 12.39
N LYS A 283 -4.22 -23.57 13.61
CA LYS A 283 -5.55 -23.02 13.90
C LYS A 283 -5.64 -21.54 13.60
N ALA A 284 -4.58 -20.76 13.89
CA ALA A 284 -4.51 -19.34 13.59
C ALA A 284 -4.59 -19.09 12.08
N LEU A 285 -3.88 -19.86 11.26
CA LEU A 285 -3.93 -19.77 9.79
C LEU A 285 -5.29 -20.21 9.24
N GLU A 286 -5.92 -21.23 9.82
CA GLU A 286 -7.27 -21.65 9.46
C GLU A 286 -8.28 -20.53 9.72
N ILE A 287 -8.19 -19.85 10.86
CA ILE A 287 -9.04 -18.72 11.23
C ILE A 287 -8.82 -17.54 10.25
N GLU A 288 -7.57 -17.21 9.93
CA GLU A 288 -7.24 -16.15 8.99
C GLU A 288 -7.82 -16.43 7.59
N ASN A 289 -7.58 -17.65 7.08
CA ASN A 289 -8.06 -18.06 5.76
C ASN A 289 -9.57 -18.30 5.70
N ALA A 290 -10.27 -18.43 6.81
CA ALA A 290 -11.72 -18.40 6.85
C ALA A 290 -12.31 -17.00 6.68
N GLY A 291 -11.47 -15.95 6.66
CA GLY A 291 -11.89 -14.57 6.47
C GLY A 291 -12.28 -13.85 7.77
N VAL A 292 -11.88 -14.37 8.93
CA VAL A 292 -12.11 -13.71 10.22
C VAL A 292 -11.30 -12.41 10.27
N GLN A 293 -11.97 -11.28 10.45
CA GLN A 293 -11.33 -9.97 10.48
C GLN A 293 -11.09 -9.44 11.88
N ILE A 294 -11.85 -9.89 12.85
CA ILE A 294 -11.80 -9.42 14.25
C ILE A 294 -11.76 -10.60 15.19
N ALA A 295 -10.87 -10.54 16.16
CA ALA A 295 -10.82 -11.47 17.30
C ALA A 295 -10.47 -10.73 18.60
N TYR A 296 -10.86 -11.30 19.72
CA TYR A 296 -10.54 -10.77 21.05
C TYR A 296 -9.64 -11.76 21.78
N VAL A 297 -8.46 -11.29 22.19
CA VAL A 297 -7.46 -12.12 22.88
C VAL A 297 -7.20 -11.58 24.28
N LYS A 298 -6.78 -12.47 25.19
CA LYS A 298 -6.30 -12.09 26.52
C LYS A 298 -4.81 -11.80 26.41
N ALA A 299 -4.45 -10.53 26.60
CA ALA A 299 -3.06 -10.10 26.61
C ALA A 299 -2.32 -10.58 27.88
N PRO A 300 -0.96 -10.53 27.90
CA PRO A 300 -0.18 -10.90 29.08
C PRO A 300 -0.48 -10.11 30.35
N ASP A 301 -1.01 -8.90 30.20
CA ASP A 301 -1.48 -8.02 31.29
C ASP A 301 -2.93 -8.29 31.71
N GLU A 302 -3.52 -9.41 31.30
CA GLU A 302 -4.91 -9.85 31.52
C GLU A 302 -5.98 -8.94 30.86
N LYS A 303 -5.60 -7.90 30.14
CA LYS A 303 -6.53 -7.08 29.38
C LYS A 303 -7.03 -7.82 28.14
N ILE A 304 -8.28 -7.53 27.76
CA ILE A 304 -8.82 -8.03 26.50
C ILE A 304 -8.41 -7.05 25.39
N VAL A 305 -7.69 -7.57 24.41
CA VAL A 305 -7.21 -6.80 23.26
C VAL A 305 -7.99 -7.21 22.00
N LYS A 306 -8.54 -6.23 21.31
CA LYS A 306 -9.17 -6.42 20.00
C LYS A 306 -8.08 -6.49 18.93
N VAL A 307 -8.07 -7.56 18.17
CA VAL A 307 -7.16 -7.79 17.04
C VAL A 307 -7.93 -7.63 15.75
N ILE A 308 -7.47 -6.74 14.88
CA ILE A 308 -8.12 -6.41 13.61
C ILE A 308 -7.17 -6.77 12.47
N SER A 309 -7.64 -7.61 11.54
CA SER A 309 -6.94 -7.98 10.32
C SER A 309 -7.10 -6.90 9.24
N ASN A 310 -6.24 -6.93 8.22
CA ASN A 310 -6.44 -6.15 6.99
C ASN A 310 -7.35 -6.86 5.96
N GLY A 311 -8.00 -7.96 6.34
CA GLY A 311 -9.02 -8.64 5.53
C GLY A 311 -8.49 -9.40 4.31
N MET A 312 -7.22 -9.78 4.30
CA MET A 312 -6.62 -10.56 3.22
C MET A 312 -6.59 -12.04 3.54
N VAL A 313 -6.96 -12.89 2.58
CA VAL A 313 -7.01 -14.35 2.70
C VAL A 313 -6.26 -15.04 1.56
N ASP A 314 -5.81 -16.27 1.78
CA ASP A 314 -5.24 -17.09 0.71
C ASP A 314 -6.37 -17.64 -0.18
N ILE A 315 -6.35 -17.27 -1.47
CA ILE A 315 -7.34 -17.72 -2.45
C ILE A 315 -7.41 -19.23 -2.59
N LYS A 316 -6.31 -19.94 -2.31
CA LYS A 316 -6.24 -21.41 -2.37
C LYS A 316 -7.17 -22.12 -1.40
N ALA A 317 -7.65 -21.42 -0.37
CA ALA A 317 -8.67 -21.95 0.54
C ALA A 317 -10.09 -21.95 -0.06
N TYR A 318 -10.29 -21.32 -1.22
CA TYR A 318 -11.61 -21.08 -1.80
C TYR A 318 -11.79 -21.63 -3.22
N VAL A 319 -10.71 -21.97 -3.91
CA VAL A 319 -10.73 -22.52 -5.28
C VAL A 319 -9.92 -23.79 -5.39
N ASP A 320 -10.36 -24.71 -6.25
CA ASP A 320 -9.73 -26.01 -6.47
C ASP A 320 -8.73 -26.02 -7.65
N PHE A 321 -8.56 -24.87 -8.32
CA PHE A 321 -7.64 -24.71 -9.45
C PHE A 321 -6.44 -23.82 -9.08
N ASP A 322 -5.41 -23.79 -9.93
CA ASP A 322 -4.23 -22.95 -9.74
C ASP A 322 -4.53 -21.49 -10.14
N ALA A 323 -4.88 -20.65 -9.17
CA ALA A 323 -5.22 -19.25 -9.39
C ALA A 323 -4.05 -18.41 -9.95
N GLU A 324 -2.78 -18.84 -9.73
CA GLU A 324 -1.62 -18.19 -10.34
C GLU A 324 -1.54 -18.49 -11.84
N ALA A 325 -1.66 -19.75 -12.21
CA ALA A 325 -1.55 -20.17 -13.60
C ALA A 325 -2.74 -19.70 -14.45
N GLU A 326 -3.96 -19.71 -13.89
CA GLU A 326 -5.19 -19.49 -14.64
C GLU A 326 -5.71 -18.05 -14.57
N CYS A 327 -5.48 -17.35 -13.46
CA CYS A 327 -5.98 -15.98 -13.24
C CYS A 327 -4.86 -14.96 -12.95
N GLY A 328 -3.61 -15.39 -12.85
CA GLY A 328 -2.47 -14.50 -12.53
C GLY A 328 -2.40 -14.03 -11.09
N ILE A 329 -3.22 -14.59 -10.19
CA ILE A 329 -3.32 -14.18 -8.78
C ILE A 329 -2.32 -14.99 -7.95
N ARG A 330 -1.33 -14.32 -7.37
CA ARG A 330 -0.24 -14.92 -6.58
C ARG A 330 -0.27 -14.59 -5.10
N GLU A 331 -0.75 -13.41 -4.78
CA GLU A 331 -0.80 -12.86 -3.42
C GLU A 331 -2.13 -13.19 -2.74
N ASN A 332 -2.20 -12.98 -1.43
CA ASN A 332 -3.47 -13.01 -0.71
C ASN A 332 -4.42 -11.96 -1.28
N VAL A 333 -5.70 -12.27 -1.27
CA VAL A 333 -6.77 -11.46 -1.87
C VAL A 333 -7.69 -10.87 -0.82
N ARG A 334 -8.37 -9.78 -1.15
CA ARG A 334 -9.38 -9.18 -0.29
C ARG A 334 -10.58 -10.12 -0.15
N PHE A 335 -10.90 -10.46 1.10
CA PHE A 335 -11.98 -11.40 1.43
C PHE A 335 -13.36 -10.90 1.02
N ASP A 336 -13.66 -9.63 1.22
CA ASP A 336 -14.91 -9.00 0.84
C ASP A 336 -15.18 -9.12 -0.67
N VAL A 337 -14.20 -8.72 -1.49
CA VAL A 337 -14.28 -8.82 -2.96
C VAL A 337 -14.36 -10.28 -3.43
N LEU A 338 -13.57 -11.17 -2.81
CA LEU A 338 -13.62 -12.60 -3.12
C LEU A 338 -15.01 -13.19 -2.85
N CYS A 339 -15.62 -12.86 -1.72
CA CYS A 339 -16.99 -13.31 -1.40
C CYS A 339 -18.01 -12.83 -2.44
N GLU A 340 -17.95 -11.57 -2.85
CA GLU A 340 -18.83 -11.04 -3.91
C GLU A 340 -18.69 -11.85 -5.20
N ILE A 341 -17.46 -12.18 -5.61
CA ILE A 341 -17.19 -12.96 -6.82
C ILE A 341 -17.70 -14.39 -6.67
N LEU A 342 -17.41 -15.06 -5.54
CA LEU A 342 -17.86 -16.43 -5.28
C LEU A 342 -19.39 -16.55 -5.23
N ASP A 343 -20.07 -15.54 -4.72
CA ASP A 343 -21.54 -15.54 -4.62
C ASP A 343 -22.23 -15.20 -5.95
N ALA A 344 -21.54 -14.49 -6.86
CA ALA A 344 -22.05 -14.11 -8.18
C ALA A 344 -21.80 -15.18 -9.25
N ALA A 345 -20.66 -15.89 -9.21
CA ALA A 345 -20.27 -16.86 -10.23
C ALA A 345 -21.16 -18.11 -10.20
N GLN A 346 -21.64 -18.54 -11.37
CA GLN A 346 -22.52 -19.71 -11.52
C GLN A 346 -21.75 -20.99 -11.86
N ASN A 347 -20.54 -20.86 -12.36
CA ASN A 347 -19.67 -21.97 -12.75
C ASN A 347 -18.19 -21.56 -12.66
N GLU A 348 -17.30 -22.57 -12.82
CA GLU A 348 -15.85 -22.36 -12.68
C GLU A 348 -15.27 -21.44 -13.76
N GLU A 349 -15.76 -21.48 -15.01
CA GLU A 349 -15.26 -20.64 -16.10
C GLU A 349 -15.60 -19.15 -15.83
N GLU A 350 -16.85 -18.88 -15.42
CA GLU A 350 -17.29 -17.55 -15.03
C GLU A 350 -16.52 -17.05 -13.80
N LEU A 351 -16.25 -17.93 -12.83
CA LEU A 351 -15.44 -17.61 -11.67
C LEU A 351 -14.03 -17.15 -12.08
N LYS A 352 -13.36 -17.88 -12.96
CA LYS A 352 -12.02 -17.53 -13.47
C LYS A 352 -12.02 -16.20 -14.24
N GLU A 353 -13.03 -15.95 -15.05
CA GLU A 353 -13.21 -14.70 -15.78
C GLU A 353 -13.36 -13.53 -14.80
N MET A 354 -14.28 -13.64 -13.82
CA MET A 354 -14.51 -12.60 -12.81
C MET A 354 -13.29 -12.35 -11.92
N LEU A 355 -12.55 -13.40 -11.55
CA LEU A 355 -11.31 -13.26 -10.77
C LEU A 355 -10.24 -12.52 -11.58
N THR A 356 -10.14 -12.78 -12.87
CA THR A 356 -9.18 -12.12 -13.77
C THR A 356 -9.56 -10.66 -14.00
N ASP A 357 -10.83 -10.37 -14.24
CA ASP A 357 -11.32 -9.02 -14.50
C ASP A 357 -11.22 -8.11 -13.28
N ARG A 358 -11.39 -8.66 -12.08
CA ARG A 358 -11.31 -7.92 -10.81
C ARG A 358 -9.99 -8.16 -10.05
N ALA A 359 -8.95 -8.62 -10.72
CA ALA A 359 -7.66 -8.91 -10.08
C ALA A 359 -7.06 -7.70 -9.35
N ASP A 360 -7.18 -6.49 -9.90
CA ASP A 360 -6.70 -5.26 -9.29
C ASP A 360 -7.47 -4.85 -8.02
N GLU A 361 -8.75 -5.23 -7.91
CA GLU A 361 -9.55 -5.03 -6.70
C GLU A 361 -9.22 -6.08 -5.63
N LEU A 362 -8.97 -7.33 -6.05
CA LEU A 362 -8.59 -8.44 -5.18
C LEU A 362 -7.22 -8.22 -4.55
N THR A 363 -6.25 -7.77 -5.35
CA THR A 363 -4.85 -7.56 -4.94
C THR A 363 -4.39 -6.12 -5.21
N PRO A 364 -4.94 -5.12 -4.49
CA PRO A 364 -4.61 -3.73 -4.72
C PRO A 364 -3.12 -3.46 -4.43
N ASN A 365 -2.43 -2.80 -5.36
CA ASN A 365 -1.05 -2.37 -5.17
C ASN A 365 -0.92 -1.13 -4.27
N HIS A 366 -2.00 -0.36 -4.13
CA HIS A 366 -2.06 0.76 -3.19
C HIS A 366 -2.50 0.32 -1.80
N ILE A 367 -2.26 1.17 -0.80
CA ILE A 367 -2.75 0.95 0.56
C ILE A 367 -4.27 1.08 0.61
N THR A 368 -4.93 0.24 1.42
CA THR A 368 -6.37 0.32 1.64
C THR A 368 -6.69 0.95 3.00
N LYS A 369 -7.94 1.32 3.23
CA LYS A 369 -8.39 1.78 4.55
C LYS A 369 -8.20 0.69 5.61
N ASP A 370 -8.47 -0.57 5.25
CA ASP A 370 -8.31 -1.72 6.13
C ASP A 370 -6.85 -1.93 6.52
N ASP A 371 -5.91 -1.73 5.59
CA ASP A 371 -4.49 -1.73 5.88
C ASP A 371 -4.11 -0.65 6.91
N ILE A 372 -4.62 0.56 6.76
CA ILE A 372 -4.35 1.68 7.68
C ILE A 372 -4.90 1.36 9.07
N PHE A 373 -6.15 0.92 9.16
CA PHE A 373 -6.78 0.58 10.42
C PHE A 373 -6.11 -0.61 11.11
N ALA A 374 -5.77 -1.65 10.35
CA ALA A 374 -5.01 -2.79 10.87
C ALA A 374 -3.61 -2.39 11.35
N THR A 375 -2.95 -1.44 10.68
CA THR A 375 -1.64 -0.92 11.10
C THR A 375 -1.73 -0.20 12.45
N ILE A 376 -2.73 0.64 12.63
CA ILE A 376 -2.98 1.37 13.90
C ILE A 376 -3.32 0.37 15.01
N ASN A 377 -4.19 -0.60 14.72
CA ASN A 377 -4.55 -1.66 15.66
C ASN A 377 -3.33 -2.51 16.05
N TYR A 378 -2.48 -2.88 15.09
CA TYR A 378 -1.28 -3.66 15.38
C TYR A 378 -0.33 -2.92 16.32
N LEU A 379 -0.17 -1.60 16.16
CA LEU A 379 0.63 -0.79 17.08
C LEU A 379 0.08 -0.85 18.52
N ASN A 380 -1.24 -0.80 18.68
CA ASN A 380 -1.88 -0.98 19.97
C ASN A 380 -1.72 -2.41 20.51
N CYS A 381 -1.84 -3.44 19.66
CA CYS A 381 -1.59 -4.83 20.03
C CYS A 381 -0.17 -5.03 20.58
N VAL A 382 0.85 -4.51 19.90
CA VAL A 382 2.26 -4.59 20.33
C VAL A 382 2.45 -3.94 21.71
N ALA A 383 1.79 -2.82 21.96
CA ALA A 383 1.84 -2.12 23.23
C ALA A 383 1.20 -2.91 24.41
N HIS A 384 0.39 -3.92 24.11
CA HIS A 384 -0.17 -4.89 25.07
C HIS A 384 0.53 -6.26 25.03
N GLY A 385 1.66 -6.38 24.33
CA GLY A 385 2.40 -7.63 24.22
C GLY A 385 1.79 -8.65 23.25
N VAL A 386 0.86 -8.23 22.40
CA VAL A 386 0.25 -9.05 21.35
C VAL A 386 0.84 -8.63 20.00
N GLY A 387 1.65 -9.49 19.39
CA GLY A 387 2.40 -9.18 18.18
C GLY A 387 3.90 -9.01 18.44
N ARG A 388 4.65 -8.59 17.41
CA ARG A 388 6.12 -8.51 17.46
C ARG A 388 6.62 -7.21 16.81
N THR A 389 7.63 -6.60 17.42
CA THR A 389 8.44 -5.53 16.79
C THR A 389 9.42 -6.12 15.78
N ASP A 390 9.97 -5.28 14.90
CA ASP A 390 10.97 -5.66 13.89
C ASP A 390 12.40 -5.51 14.40
#